data_4f8ec07cf7993961de70705b0531ff0d
#
_entry.id   4f8ec07cf7993961de70705b0531ff0d
#
_cell.length_a   1.000
_cell.length_b   1.000
_cell.length_c   1.000
_cell.angle_alpha   90.00
_cell.angle_beta   90.00
_cell.angle_gamma   90.00
#
_symmetry.space_group_name_H-M   'P 1'
#
loop_
_entity.id
_entity.type
_entity.pdbx_description
1 polymer ?
#
loop_
_entity_poly.entity_id
_entity_poly.type
_entity_poly.pdbx_seq_one_letter_code
_entity_poly.pdbx_strand_id
1 'polypeptide(L)'
;PDIDAVASQGLILTSAYSQPSSSPTRATILTGQYSIHHGILMPPMYGQPGGLQGLTTLPQLLHDQGYVTQAIGKWHMGENKESQPQNVGFDDFRGFNSVSDMYTEWRDVHVNPEVALSPDRSEYIQKLPFSKDDVHAVRGGEQEAIADITPKYMEDLDQRWMEYGVKFLDKMAKSDKPFFLYYGTRGCHFDNYPNAKYAGSSPARTSYGDCMVEMNDIFANLYKALEKNGQLDNTLIVFTSDNGPEAEVPPHGRTPFRGAKGSTWEGGVRVPTFVYWKGMIQPRKSDGIVDLADLFPTALDLAGHPGAKVANLVPKTTFIDGVDQTSFFLGTNGQSNRKAEHYFLNGKLSAVRMDEFKYHVLIQQPYAYTQSGYQGGFTGTVMQTAGSSVFNLYTDPQESDSIGVRHIPMGVPLQTEMHAYMEILKKYPPRAQIKSD
;
A
#
# COMPACT_ATOMS: atom_id res chain seq x y z
N PRO A 1 22.57 -7.24 1.41
CA PRO A 1 21.64 -8.18 2.01
C PRO A 1 20.33 -8.15 1.25
N ASP A 2 19.65 -9.26 1.24
CA ASP A 2 18.32 -9.37 0.67
C ASP A 2 17.23 -8.97 1.69
N ILE A 3 15.99 -8.93 1.22
CA ILE A 3 14.82 -8.58 2.04
C ILE A 3 14.74 -9.47 3.29
N ASP A 4 14.87 -10.79 3.13
CA ASP A 4 14.74 -11.74 4.25
C ASP A 4 15.88 -11.58 5.27
N ALA A 5 17.10 -11.31 4.82
CA ALA A 5 18.23 -11.08 5.70
C ALA A 5 18.04 -9.85 6.57
N VAL A 6 17.50 -8.76 6.02
CA VAL A 6 17.19 -7.54 6.81
C VAL A 6 15.98 -7.75 7.69
N ALA A 7 14.92 -8.38 7.19
CA ALA A 7 13.72 -8.70 7.97
C ALA A 7 14.06 -9.52 9.22
N SER A 8 14.97 -10.51 9.09
CA SER A 8 15.39 -11.36 10.21
C SER A 8 16.13 -10.60 11.32
N GLN A 9 16.63 -9.42 11.05
CA GLN A 9 17.30 -8.53 12.00
C GLN A 9 16.38 -7.46 12.58
N GLY A 10 15.11 -7.41 12.18
CA GLY A 10 14.11 -6.47 12.62
C GLY A 10 12.89 -7.11 13.26
N LEU A 11 11.81 -6.36 13.30
CA LEU A 11 10.49 -6.82 13.73
C LEU A 11 9.70 -7.32 12.52
N ILE A 12 9.48 -8.63 12.41
CA ILE A 12 8.60 -9.22 11.41
C ILE A 12 7.17 -9.21 11.97
N LEU A 13 6.26 -8.53 11.26
CA LEU A 13 4.85 -8.44 11.60
C LEU A 13 4.05 -9.49 10.82
N THR A 14 3.45 -10.43 11.54
CA THR A 14 2.66 -11.50 10.92
C THR A 14 1.18 -11.17 10.83
N SER A 15 0.75 -10.05 11.42
CA SER A 15 -0.62 -9.52 11.35
C SER A 15 -0.60 -8.03 10.99
N ALA A 16 0.04 -7.70 9.85
CA ALA A 16 0.02 -6.38 9.27
C ALA A 16 -1.05 -6.28 8.17
N TYR A 17 -1.81 -5.19 8.18
CA TYR A 17 -2.97 -4.99 7.33
C TYR A 17 -2.87 -3.75 6.46
N SER A 18 -3.35 -3.91 5.24
CA SER A 18 -3.56 -2.88 4.24
C SER A 18 -5.05 -2.73 3.92
N GLN A 19 -5.39 -1.73 3.13
CA GLN A 19 -6.69 -1.70 2.46
C GLN A 19 -6.71 -2.74 1.31
N PRO A 20 -7.88 -3.09 0.76
CA PRO A 20 -8.00 -4.17 -0.22
C PRO A 20 -7.28 -3.92 -1.55
N SER A 21 -6.86 -2.70 -1.83
CA SER A 21 -6.20 -2.33 -3.09
C SER A 21 -5.21 -1.18 -2.95
N SER A 22 -4.45 -0.95 -4.01
CA SER A 22 -3.29 -0.06 -4.06
C SER A 22 -3.59 1.37 -3.62
N SER A 23 -4.49 2.09 -4.31
CA SER A 23 -4.71 3.52 -4.05
C SER A 23 -5.27 3.80 -2.66
N PRO A 24 -6.27 3.05 -2.17
CA PRO A 24 -6.71 3.18 -0.79
C PRO A 24 -5.59 2.99 0.23
N THR A 25 -4.76 1.96 0.08
CA THR A 25 -3.65 1.70 1.00
C THR A 25 -2.60 2.79 0.99
N ARG A 26 -2.19 3.24 -0.20
CA ARG A 26 -1.17 4.28 -0.35
C ARG A 26 -1.64 5.59 0.29
N ALA A 27 -2.91 5.96 0.08
CA ALA A 27 -3.53 7.09 0.75
C ALA A 27 -3.60 6.89 2.27
N THR A 28 -3.94 5.68 2.73
CA THR A 28 -3.96 5.33 4.16
C THR A 28 -2.59 5.56 4.82
N ILE A 29 -1.50 5.11 4.20
CA ILE A 29 -0.13 5.34 4.70
C ILE A 29 0.17 6.84 4.83
N LEU A 30 -0.21 7.62 3.83
CA LEU A 30 0.16 9.04 3.77
C LEU A 30 -0.78 9.96 4.56
N THR A 31 -1.96 9.50 4.96
CA THR A 31 -2.95 10.33 5.68
C THR A 31 -3.27 9.84 7.08
N GLY A 32 -2.89 8.60 7.43
CA GLY A 32 -3.26 7.95 8.69
C GLY A 32 -4.77 7.64 8.79
N GLN A 33 -5.49 7.71 7.68
CA GLN A 33 -6.94 7.52 7.62
C GLN A 33 -7.29 6.25 6.85
N TYR A 34 -8.38 5.58 7.22
CA TYR A 34 -8.97 4.53 6.38
C TYR A 34 -9.62 5.10 5.12
N SER A 35 -9.84 4.23 4.14
CA SER A 35 -10.41 4.61 2.85
C SER A 35 -11.72 5.37 2.97
N ILE A 36 -12.55 5.07 3.95
CA ILE A 36 -13.80 5.77 4.20
C ILE A 36 -13.61 7.22 4.61
N HIS A 37 -12.56 7.54 5.37
CA HIS A 37 -12.26 8.90 5.81
C HIS A 37 -11.50 9.71 4.77
N HIS A 38 -10.51 9.11 4.08
CA HIS A 38 -9.80 9.84 3.02
C HIS A 38 -10.54 9.84 1.66
N GLY A 39 -11.58 9.01 1.48
CA GLY A 39 -12.47 9.04 0.33
C GLY A 39 -11.93 8.38 -0.95
N ILE A 40 -10.73 7.80 -0.93
CA ILE A 40 -10.18 7.06 -2.07
C ILE A 40 -10.55 5.58 -1.89
N LEU A 41 -11.72 5.20 -2.43
CA LEU A 41 -12.28 3.85 -2.25
C LEU A 41 -11.79 2.89 -3.32
N MET A 42 -11.50 3.41 -4.51
CA MET A 42 -11.02 2.71 -5.69
C MET A 42 -9.91 3.54 -6.35
N PRO A 43 -9.04 2.94 -7.16
CA PRO A 43 -8.04 3.68 -7.90
C PRO A 43 -8.66 4.74 -8.81
N PRO A 44 -8.28 6.04 -8.69
CA PRO A 44 -8.63 7.04 -9.70
C PRO A 44 -7.82 6.75 -10.98
N MET A 45 -8.53 6.58 -12.10
CA MET A 45 -7.97 6.15 -13.38
C MET A 45 -8.27 7.19 -14.47
N TYR A 46 -7.49 7.17 -15.55
CA TYR A 46 -7.74 7.95 -16.77
C TYR A 46 -7.93 9.46 -16.53
N GLY A 47 -7.10 10.05 -15.68
CA GLY A 47 -7.18 11.48 -15.36
C GLY A 47 -8.39 11.88 -14.52
N GLN A 48 -9.12 10.93 -13.95
CA GLN A 48 -10.25 11.22 -13.07
C GLN A 48 -9.81 12.11 -11.90
N PRO A 49 -10.62 13.12 -11.52
CA PRO A 49 -10.36 13.90 -10.33
C PRO A 49 -10.54 13.07 -9.08
N GLY A 50 -9.89 13.46 -8.03
CA GLY A 50 -9.92 12.75 -6.75
C GLY A 50 -8.52 12.53 -6.23
N GLY A 51 -8.39 11.63 -5.30
CA GLY A 51 -7.11 11.36 -4.68
C GLY A 51 -6.83 12.26 -3.48
N LEU A 52 -5.57 12.60 -3.28
CA LEU A 52 -5.10 13.24 -2.04
C LEU A 52 -5.38 14.75 -1.94
N GLN A 53 -5.94 15.38 -2.97
CA GLN A 53 -6.19 16.81 -2.94
C GLN A 53 -6.95 17.25 -1.67
N GLY A 54 -6.44 18.29 -1.02
CA GLY A 54 -7.06 18.88 0.18
C GLY A 54 -6.95 18.04 1.45
N LEU A 55 -6.22 16.92 1.44
CA LEU A 55 -5.92 16.14 2.63
C LEU A 55 -4.60 16.57 3.27
N THR A 56 -4.54 16.47 4.59
CA THR A 56 -3.26 16.59 5.32
C THR A 56 -2.47 15.29 5.13
N THR A 57 -1.22 15.41 4.71
CA THR A 57 -0.38 14.27 4.39
C THR A 57 0.88 14.20 5.25
N LEU A 58 1.36 13.00 5.50
CA LEU A 58 2.61 12.76 6.23
C LEU A 58 3.81 13.51 5.62
N PRO A 59 4.07 13.46 4.29
CA PRO A 59 5.18 14.20 3.71
C PRO A 59 5.07 15.71 3.91
N GLN A 60 3.87 16.29 3.86
CA GLN A 60 3.69 17.72 4.15
C GLN A 60 4.06 18.05 5.58
N LEU A 61 3.58 17.26 6.54
CA LEU A 61 3.88 17.49 7.96
C LEU A 61 5.35 17.29 8.27
N LEU A 62 6.01 16.30 7.68
CA LEU A 62 7.44 16.09 7.85
C LEU A 62 8.27 17.21 7.18
N HIS A 63 7.86 17.67 5.98
CA HIS A 63 8.49 18.82 5.34
C HIS A 63 8.45 20.06 6.24
N ASP A 64 7.28 20.36 6.82
CA ASP A 64 7.08 21.51 7.72
C ASP A 64 7.97 21.43 8.98
N GLN A 65 8.47 20.22 9.31
CA GLN A 65 9.41 19.96 10.39
C GLN A 65 10.88 19.92 9.94
N GLY A 66 11.14 20.27 8.69
CA GLY A 66 12.48 20.37 8.14
C GLY A 66 13.03 19.11 7.48
N TYR A 67 12.22 18.06 7.31
CA TYR A 67 12.61 16.89 6.52
C TYR A 67 12.68 17.22 5.04
N VAL A 68 13.60 16.58 4.34
CA VAL A 68 13.58 16.51 2.87
C VAL A 68 12.72 15.31 2.49
N THR A 69 11.69 15.54 1.68
CA THR A 69 10.69 14.52 1.34
C THR A 69 10.79 14.13 -0.12
N GLN A 70 11.02 12.83 -0.37
CA GLN A 70 11.21 12.25 -1.69
C GLN A 70 10.17 11.17 -1.96
N ALA A 71 9.47 11.25 -3.12
CA ALA A 71 8.69 10.14 -3.64
C ALA A 71 9.36 9.55 -4.89
N ILE A 72 9.41 8.23 -4.98
CA ILE A 72 9.96 7.51 -6.14
C ILE A 72 9.01 6.36 -6.49
N GLY A 73 8.74 6.20 -7.79
CA GLY A 73 8.05 5.06 -8.34
C GLY A 73 6.54 5.27 -8.53
N LYS A 74 5.78 4.22 -8.33
CA LYS A 74 4.32 4.22 -8.51
C LYS A 74 3.62 5.14 -7.51
N TRP A 75 2.84 6.10 -8.01
CA TRP A 75 2.03 6.99 -7.19
C TRP A 75 0.64 6.43 -6.92
N HIS A 76 -0.22 6.39 -7.90
CA HIS A 76 -1.57 5.81 -7.91
C HIS A 76 -2.56 6.43 -6.90
N MET A 77 -2.41 7.72 -6.58
CA MET A 77 -3.28 8.44 -5.65
C MET A 77 -3.86 9.73 -6.23
N GLY A 78 -4.18 9.70 -7.52
CA GLY A 78 -4.72 10.80 -8.31
C GLY A 78 -3.71 11.39 -9.28
N GLU A 79 -4.17 11.60 -10.51
CA GLU A 79 -3.36 12.15 -11.61
C GLU A 79 -3.55 13.67 -11.77
N ASN A 80 -4.66 14.21 -11.23
CA ASN A 80 -4.93 15.64 -11.25
C ASN A 80 -3.87 16.41 -10.46
N LYS A 81 -3.57 17.62 -10.92
CA LYS A 81 -2.46 18.45 -10.41
C LYS A 81 -2.44 18.55 -8.88
N GLU A 82 -3.58 18.73 -8.26
CA GLU A 82 -3.73 18.91 -6.81
C GLU A 82 -3.44 17.63 -6.00
N SER A 83 -3.46 16.46 -6.66
CA SER A 83 -3.18 15.16 -6.03
C SER A 83 -1.79 14.63 -6.37
N GLN A 84 -1.03 15.30 -7.23
CA GLN A 84 0.32 14.89 -7.61
C GLN A 84 1.30 15.02 -6.44
N PRO A 85 2.33 14.17 -6.35
CA PRO A 85 3.24 14.10 -5.20
C PRO A 85 3.83 15.45 -4.78
N GLN A 86 4.31 16.23 -5.75
CA GLN A 86 4.94 17.53 -5.52
C GLN A 86 3.96 18.62 -5.01
N ASN A 87 2.66 18.35 -5.09
CA ASN A 87 1.61 19.27 -4.61
C ASN A 87 0.95 18.80 -3.31
N VAL A 88 1.30 17.60 -2.83
CA VAL A 88 0.75 17.04 -1.58
C VAL A 88 1.83 16.76 -0.53
N GLY A 89 3.00 17.39 -0.65
CA GLY A 89 3.96 17.42 0.43
C GLY A 89 5.35 16.88 0.11
N PHE A 90 5.61 16.34 -1.08
CA PHE A 90 6.95 15.92 -1.46
C PHE A 90 7.76 17.06 -2.09
N ASP A 91 9.04 17.14 -1.73
CA ASP A 91 9.98 18.11 -2.31
C ASP A 91 10.41 17.72 -3.72
N ASP A 92 10.45 16.41 -3.98
CA ASP A 92 10.85 15.85 -5.26
C ASP A 92 10.08 14.55 -5.54
N PHE A 93 9.75 14.34 -6.80
CA PHE A 93 9.08 13.15 -7.30
C PHE A 93 9.74 12.64 -8.58
N ARG A 94 10.01 11.36 -8.64
CA ARG A 94 10.40 10.64 -9.83
C ARG A 94 9.59 9.36 -9.96
N GLY A 95 8.76 9.23 -11.02
CA GLY A 95 7.90 8.05 -11.14
C GLY A 95 6.82 8.17 -12.19
N PHE A 96 5.72 7.45 -12.01
CA PHE A 96 4.51 7.60 -12.78
C PHE A 96 3.25 7.79 -11.89
N ASN A 97 2.24 8.46 -12.43
CA ASN A 97 1.08 8.87 -11.63
C ASN A 97 0.05 7.77 -11.40
N SER A 98 -0.06 6.78 -12.29
CA SER A 98 -1.10 5.77 -12.27
C SER A 98 -0.56 4.36 -11.93
N VAL A 99 -0.97 3.33 -12.64
CA VAL A 99 -0.62 1.93 -12.44
C VAL A 99 -0.01 1.34 -13.71
N SER A 100 0.83 0.32 -13.57
CA SER A 100 1.68 -0.23 -14.64
C SER A 100 0.93 -0.57 -15.93
N ASP A 101 -0.17 -1.30 -15.80
CA ASP A 101 -0.97 -1.79 -16.90
C ASP A 101 -1.53 -0.67 -17.79
N MET A 102 -1.88 0.49 -17.21
CA MET A 102 -2.35 1.64 -17.98
C MET A 102 -1.31 2.18 -18.99
N TYR A 103 -0.03 1.91 -18.78
CA TYR A 103 1.04 2.36 -19.66
C TYR A 103 1.34 1.38 -20.78
N THR A 104 1.17 0.09 -20.55
CA THR A 104 1.70 -0.98 -21.40
C THR A 104 0.66 -1.89 -22.03
N GLU A 105 -0.45 -2.19 -21.37
CA GLU A 105 -1.38 -3.23 -21.81
C GLU A 105 -1.98 -2.97 -23.21
N TRP A 106 -2.28 -1.73 -23.53
CA TRP A 106 -2.87 -1.35 -24.82
C TRP A 106 -1.85 -1.31 -25.98
N ARG A 107 -0.56 -1.44 -25.66
CA ARG A 107 0.56 -1.46 -26.61
C ARG A 107 1.15 -2.85 -26.77
N ASP A 108 0.86 -3.77 -25.86
CA ASP A 108 1.46 -5.10 -25.87
C ASP A 108 0.58 -6.10 -26.61
N VAL A 109 1.11 -6.58 -27.75
CA VAL A 109 0.43 -7.56 -28.61
C VAL A 109 0.25 -8.93 -27.97
N HIS A 110 0.97 -9.23 -26.89
CA HIS A 110 0.86 -10.48 -26.16
C HIS A 110 -0.19 -10.41 -25.03
N VAL A 111 -0.49 -9.21 -24.57
CA VAL A 111 -1.46 -8.97 -23.49
C VAL A 111 -2.83 -8.66 -24.06
N ASN A 112 -2.94 -7.68 -24.95
CA ASN A 112 -4.20 -7.21 -25.56
C ASN A 112 -4.06 -7.07 -27.08
N PRO A 113 -3.93 -8.17 -27.83
CA PRO A 113 -3.74 -8.13 -29.28
C PRO A 113 -4.87 -7.40 -30.01
N GLU A 114 -6.11 -7.52 -29.53
CA GLU A 114 -7.28 -6.85 -30.12
C GLU A 114 -7.26 -5.32 -30.00
N VAL A 115 -6.45 -4.79 -29.08
CA VAL A 115 -6.22 -3.33 -28.94
C VAL A 115 -4.92 -2.96 -29.64
N ALA A 116 -3.82 -3.61 -29.32
CA ALA A 116 -2.49 -3.27 -29.79
C ALA A 116 -2.34 -3.39 -31.32
N LEU A 117 -3.06 -4.33 -31.96
CA LEU A 117 -3.09 -4.52 -33.41
C LEU A 117 -4.18 -3.69 -34.13
N SER A 118 -4.99 -2.95 -33.40
CA SER A 118 -6.05 -2.09 -33.95
C SER A 118 -5.62 -0.62 -33.87
N PRO A 119 -5.29 0.05 -34.97
CA PRO A 119 -4.90 1.46 -34.94
C PRO A 119 -5.96 2.36 -34.27
N ASP A 120 -7.23 2.18 -34.59
CA ASP A 120 -8.33 3.00 -34.06
C ASP A 120 -8.48 2.86 -32.54
N ARG A 121 -8.35 1.62 -32.01
CA ARG A 121 -8.45 1.36 -30.56
C ARG A 121 -7.24 1.90 -29.81
N SER A 122 -6.05 1.68 -30.35
CA SER A 122 -4.82 2.23 -29.77
C SER A 122 -4.87 3.76 -29.76
N GLU A 123 -5.31 4.39 -30.85
CA GLU A 123 -5.43 5.85 -30.93
C GLU A 123 -6.48 6.40 -29.94
N TYR A 124 -7.60 5.67 -29.74
CA TYR A 124 -8.59 6.04 -28.74
C TYR A 124 -7.97 6.08 -27.33
N ILE A 125 -7.26 5.03 -26.91
CA ILE A 125 -6.62 4.99 -25.59
C ILE A 125 -5.52 6.05 -25.46
N GLN A 126 -4.76 6.29 -26.53
CA GLN A 126 -3.72 7.31 -26.55
C GLN A 126 -4.28 8.72 -26.30
N LYS A 127 -5.52 8.98 -26.69
CA LYS A 127 -6.21 10.26 -26.49
C LYS A 127 -6.84 10.43 -25.11
N LEU A 128 -6.92 9.36 -24.32
CA LEU A 128 -7.45 9.49 -22.95
C LEU A 128 -6.56 10.40 -22.08
N PRO A 129 -7.18 11.20 -21.19
CA PRO A 129 -6.50 12.27 -20.48
C PRO A 129 -5.71 11.77 -19.26
N PHE A 130 -4.76 10.85 -19.47
CA PHE A 130 -3.83 10.39 -18.43
C PHE A 130 -2.39 10.52 -18.90
N SER A 131 -1.47 10.70 -17.95
CA SER A 131 -0.05 10.74 -18.27
C SER A 131 0.43 9.36 -18.72
N LYS A 132 1.24 9.32 -19.79
CA LYS A 132 1.83 8.11 -20.36
C LYS A 132 3.33 8.02 -20.11
N ASP A 133 3.85 8.95 -19.30
CA ASP A 133 5.26 9.19 -19.14
C ASP A 133 5.78 8.80 -17.75
N ASP A 134 7.03 8.39 -17.72
CA ASP A 134 7.89 8.50 -16.56
C ASP A 134 8.19 10.00 -16.36
N VAL A 135 7.90 10.54 -15.20
CA VAL A 135 7.92 11.98 -14.94
C VAL A 135 8.86 12.35 -13.79
N HIS A 136 9.30 13.60 -13.80
CA HIS A 136 10.00 14.24 -12.71
C HIS A 136 9.29 15.55 -12.34
N ALA A 137 9.24 15.86 -11.04
CA ALA A 137 8.73 17.14 -10.57
C ALA A 137 9.37 17.53 -9.24
N VAL A 138 9.47 18.84 -9.02
CA VAL A 138 9.85 19.41 -7.73
C VAL A 138 8.66 20.10 -7.09
N ARG A 139 8.67 20.28 -5.79
CA ARG A 139 7.59 20.90 -5.00
C ARG A 139 7.01 22.14 -5.69
N GLY A 140 5.70 22.13 -5.89
CA GLY A 140 4.93 23.21 -6.50
C GLY A 140 5.18 23.44 -8.00
N GLY A 141 6.06 22.64 -8.62
CA GLY A 141 6.34 22.69 -10.05
C GLY A 141 5.41 21.83 -10.89
N GLU A 142 5.48 22.03 -12.20
CA GLU A 142 4.83 21.13 -13.17
C GLU A 142 5.64 19.84 -13.32
N GLN A 143 4.96 18.76 -13.72
CA GLN A 143 5.63 17.52 -14.05
C GLN A 143 6.28 17.60 -15.44
N GLU A 144 7.55 17.23 -15.52
CA GLU A 144 8.30 17.12 -16.76
C GLU A 144 8.32 15.66 -17.23
N ALA A 145 7.92 15.41 -18.47
CA ALA A 145 8.01 14.09 -19.09
C ALA A 145 9.49 13.74 -19.33
N ILE A 146 9.92 12.61 -18.79
CA ILE A 146 11.27 12.09 -19.01
C ILE A 146 11.28 11.16 -20.21
N ALA A 147 10.30 10.26 -20.30
CA ALA A 147 10.15 9.34 -21.42
C ALA A 147 8.74 8.74 -21.44
N ASP A 148 8.23 8.47 -22.64
CA ASP A 148 7.03 7.65 -22.85
C ASP A 148 7.27 6.21 -22.38
N ILE A 149 6.38 5.69 -21.54
CA ILE A 149 6.50 4.35 -20.98
C ILE A 149 5.94 3.32 -21.97
N THR A 150 6.79 2.86 -22.86
CA THR A 150 6.53 1.71 -23.72
C THR A 150 6.82 0.40 -22.96
N PRO A 151 6.35 -0.78 -23.44
CA PRO A 151 6.76 -2.07 -22.86
C PRO A 151 8.28 -2.24 -22.72
N LYS A 152 9.04 -1.78 -23.72
CA LYS A 152 10.50 -1.81 -23.67
C LYS A 152 11.11 -0.88 -22.65
N TYR A 153 10.56 0.32 -22.48
CA TYR A 153 11.01 1.25 -21.44
C TYR A 153 10.68 0.72 -20.04
N MET A 154 9.53 0.04 -19.90
CA MET A 154 9.09 -0.55 -18.65
C MET A 154 10.06 -1.59 -18.10
N GLU A 155 10.76 -2.35 -18.94
CA GLU A 155 11.79 -3.32 -18.54
C GLU A 155 12.94 -2.68 -17.73
N ASP A 156 13.28 -1.42 -18.01
CA ASP A 156 14.38 -0.71 -17.36
C ASP A 156 13.91 0.24 -16.23
N LEU A 157 12.61 0.42 -16.09
CA LEU A 157 12.06 1.51 -15.30
C LEU A 157 12.40 1.40 -13.81
N ASP A 158 12.24 0.23 -13.21
CA ASP A 158 12.55 0.01 -11.79
C ASP A 158 14.06 0.19 -11.50
N GLN A 159 14.94 -0.17 -12.45
CA GLN A 159 16.38 0.08 -12.31
C GLN A 159 16.72 1.59 -12.35
N ARG A 160 16.06 2.34 -13.23
CA ARG A 160 16.20 3.81 -13.30
C ARG A 160 15.76 4.49 -12.02
N TRP A 161 14.66 4.04 -11.46
CA TRP A 161 14.15 4.55 -10.19
C TRP A 161 15.06 4.16 -9.01
N MET A 162 15.59 2.95 -9.00
CA MET A 162 16.56 2.51 -7.99
C MET A 162 17.83 3.39 -8.01
N GLU A 163 18.39 3.66 -9.19
CA GLU A 163 19.54 4.55 -9.34
C GLU A 163 19.23 5.98 -8.85
N TYR A 164 18.01 6.46 -9.12
CA TYR A 164 17.55 7.75 -8.61
C TYR A 164 17.46 7.77 -7.09
N GLY A 165 16.96 6.70 -6.49
CA GLY A 165 16.89 6.53 -5.04
C GLY A 165 18.27 6.47 -4.38
N VAL A 166 19.22 5.75 -4.96
CA VAL A 166 20.61 5.72 -4.48
C VAL A 166 21.25 7.11 -4.53
N LYS A 167 21.06 7.85 -5.64
CA LYS A 167 21.55 9.24 -5.76
C LYS A 167 20.91 10.17 -4.70
N PHE A 168 19.63 9.99 -4.42
CA PHE A 168 18.97 10.73 -3.34
C PHE A 168 19.62 10.43 -1.97
N LEU A 169 19.84 9.17 -1.62
CA LEU A 169 20.48 8.78 -0.36
C LEU A 169 21.92 9.30 -0.27
N ASP A 170 22.70 9.23 -1.36
CA ASP A 170 24.05 9.80 -1.43
C ASP A 170 24.05 11.33 -1.25
N LYS A 171 23.02 12.03 -1.75
CA LYS A 171 22.81 13.47 -1.52
C LYS A 171 22.49 13.75 -0.05
N MET A 172 21.59 12.96 0.54
CA MET A 172 21.20 13.15 1.94
C MET A 172 22.31 12.83 2.94
N ALA A 173 23.26 11.95 2.59
CA ALA A 173 24.45 11.71 3.41
C ALA A 173 25.35 12.94 3.60
N LYS A 174 25.19 13.96 2.75
CA LYS A 174 25.92 15.24 2.79
C LYS A 174 25.08 16.38 3.35
N SER A 175 23.90 16.09 3.84
CA SER A 175 22.93 17.06 4.37
C SER A 175 22.77 16.88 5.88
N ASP A 176 22.62 17.97 6.60
CA ASP A 176 22.26 17.96 8.03
C ASP A 176 20.75 17.77 8.26
N LYS A 177 19.96 17.74 7.19
CA LYS A 177 18.50 17.56 7.29
C LYS A 177 18.14 16.08 7.32
N PRO A 178 17.16 15.67 8.13
CA PRO A 178 16.56 14.34 8.03
C PRO A 178 15.78 14.19 6.72
N PHE A 179 15.49 12.96 6.33
CA PHE A 179 14.71 12.68 5.12
C PHE A 179 13.57 11.70 5.35
N PHE A 180 12.58 11.81 4.48
CA PHE A 180 11.52 10.83 4.30
C PHE A 180 11.52 10.36 2.85
N LEU A 181 11.76 9.08 2.62
CA LEU A 181 11.72 8.46 1.31
C LEU A 181 10.51 7.53 1.22
N TYR A 182 9.56 7.85 0.35
CA TYR A 182 8.48 6.97 -0.08
C TYR A 182 8.88 6.30 -1.39
N TYR A 183 9.11 4.98 -1.35
CA TYR A 183 9.55 4.23 -2.51
C TYR A 183 8.50 3.17 -2.90
N GLY A 184 7.78 3.40 -3.99
CA GLY A 184 6.77 2.51 -4.52
C GLY A 184 7.29 1.76 -5.74
N THR A 185 7.76 0.52 -5.58
CA THR A 185 8.18 -0.30 -6.72
C THR A 185 7.00 -0.53 -7.66
N ARG A 186 7.30 -0.68 -8.94
CA ARG A 186 6.35 -1.18 -9.93
C ARG A 186 6.32 -2.70 -9.93
N GLY A 187 7.46 -3.33 -9.77
CA GLY A 187 7.65 -4.76 -9.87
C GLY A 187 6.64 -5.56 -9.06
N CYS A 188 6.24 -6.71 -9.59
CA CYS A 188 5.25 -7.65 -9.09
C CYS A 188 3.78 -7.22 -9.25
N HIS A 189 3.49 -6.07 -9.86
CA HIS A 189 2.19 -5.76 -10.44
C HIS A 189 2.17 -6.22 -11.91
N PHE A 190 1.05 -6.75 -12.39
CA PHE A 190 0.88 -7.00 -13.82
C PHE A 190 0.87 -5.63 -14.57
N ASP A 191 1.32 -5.51 -15.79
CA ASP A 191 2.04 -6.54 -16.52
C ASP A 191 3.50 -6.62 -16.03
N ASN A 192 4.02 -7.83 -15.95
CA ASN A 192 5.36 -8.05 -15.44
C ASN A 192 6.41 -7.97 -16.55
N TYR A 193 7.21 -6.92 -16.53
CA TYR A 193 8.34 -6.67 -17.42
C TYR A 193 9.65 -6.61 -16.61
N PRO A 194 10.24 -7.76 -16.25
CA PRO A 194 11.52 -7.76 -15.54
C PRO A 194 12.62 -7.19 -16.44
N ASN A 195 13.58 -6.50 -15.82
CA ASN A 195 14.79 -6.10 -16.55
C ASN A 195 15.50 -7.34 -17.12
N ALA A 196 16.09 -7.20 -18.31
CA ALA A 196 16.73 -8.31 -19.01
C ALA A 196 17.80 -9.04 -18.18
N LYS A 197 18.43 -8.36 -17.20
CA LYS A 197 19.39 -8.95 -16.24
C LYS A 197 18.75 -10.05 -15.40
N TYR A 198 17.43 -9.98 -15.15
CA TYR A 198 16.70 -10.90 -14.26
C TYR A 198 15.86 -11.93 -15.02
N ALA A 199 15.77 -11.82 -16.34
CA ALA A 199 15.01 -12.76 -17.16
C ALA A 199 15.48 -14.20 -16.92
N GLY A 200 14.55 -15.08 -16.49
CA GLY A 200 14.82 -16.49 -16.17
C GLY A 200 15.58 -16.72 -14.86
N SER A 201 15.79 -15.71 -14.02
CA SER A 201 16.53 -15.82 -12.75
C SER A 201 15.72 -16.46 -11.63
N SER A 202 14.39 -16.37 -11.70
CA SER A 202 13.50 -16.93 -10.70
C SER A 202 13.39 -18.46 -10.79
N PRO A 203 13.40 -19.18 -9.66
CA PRO A 203 13.10 -20.61 -9.63
C PRO A 203 11.73 -20.96 -10.22
N ALA A 204 10.76 -20.05 -10.12
CA ALA A 204 9.42 -20.22 -10.69
C ALA A 204 9.38 -20.08 -12.21
N ARG A 205 10.45 -19.54 -12.84
CA ARG A 205 10.58 -19.29 -14.27
C ARG A 205 9.37 -18.55 -14.87
N THR A 206 8.90 -17.54 -14.15
CA THR A 206 7.82 -16.66 -14.61
C THR A 206 8.29 -15.21 -14.56
N SER A 207 7.72 -14.35 -15.40
CA SER A 207 8.01 -12.91 -15.38
C SER A 207 7.68 -12.28 -14.02
N TYR A 208 6.64 -12.74 -13.35
CA TYR A 208 6.33 -12.35 -11.97
C TYR A 208 7.48 -12.68 -11.01
N GLY A 209 7.96 -13.94 -11.05
CA GLY A 209 9.08 -14.37 -10.21
C GLY A 209 10.36 -13.60 -10.49
N ASP A 210 10.66 -13.33 -11.75
CA ASP A 210 11.83 -12.54 -12.16
C ASP A 210 11.73 -11.09 -11.64
N CYS A 211 10.55 -10.47 -11.68
CA CYS A 211 10.28 -9.17 -11.05
C CYS A 211 10.46 -9.21 -9.51
N MET A 212 10.15 -10.34 -8.87
CA MET A 212 10.40 -10.52 -7.41
C MET A 212 11.90 -10.53 -7.11
N VAL A 213 12.70 -11.22 -7.94
CA VAL A 213 14.17 -11.22 -7.81
C VAL A 213 14.73 -9.81 -8.04
N GLU A 214 14.23 -9.10 -9.04
CA GLU A 214 14.60 -7.70 -9.31
C GLU A 214 14.26 -6.79 -8.12
N MET A 215 13.04 -6.88 -7.57
CA MET A 215 12.62 -6.11 -6.40
C MET A 215 13.53 -6.34 -5.19
N ASN A 216 13.92 -7.61 -4.97
CA ASN A 216 14.86 -7.95 -3.91
C ASN A 216 16.23 -7.27 -4.10
N ASP A 217 16.75 -7.23 -5.33
CA ASP A 217 18.01 -6.56 -5.64
C ASP A 217 17.91 -5.03 -5.53
N ILE A 218 16.76 -4.43 -5.90
CA ILE A 218 16.47 -3.01 -5.70
C ILE A 218 16.54 -2.66 -4.21
N PHE A 219 15.83 -3.43 -3.36
CA PHE A 219 15.89 -3.24 -1.91
C PHE A 219 17.33 -3.34 -1.39
N ALA A 220 18.07 -4.37 -1.84
CA ALA A 220 19.46 -4.57 -1.44
C ALA A 220 20.37 -3.39 -1.83
N ASN A 221 20.17 -2.77 -3.00
CA ASN A 221 20.95 -1.61 -3.43
C ASN A 221 20.65 -0.36 -2.60
N LEU A 222 19.37 -0.09 -2.29
CA LEU A 222 18.98 1.01 -1.40
C LEU A 222 19.54 0.80 0.01
N TYR A 223 19.45 -0.42 0.55
CA TYR A 223 20.02 -0.75 1.87
C TYR A 223 21.53 -0.56 1.89
N LYS A 224 22.26 -1.03 0.87
CA LYS A 224 23.72 -0.85 0.74
C LYS A 224 24.11 0.64 0.66
N ALA A 225 23.30 1.46 0.00
CA ALA A 225 23.52 2.90 -0.06
C ALA A 225 23.42 3.52 1.35
N LEU A 226 22.39 3.18 2.11
CA LEU A 226 22.25 3.61 3.52
C LEU A 226 23.43 3.15 4.39
N GLU A 227 23.86 1.90 4.23
CA GLU A 227 24.98 1.31 4.97
C GLU A 227 26.30 2.03 4.64
N LYS A 228 26.62 2.14 3.34
CA LYS A 228 27.80 2.84 2.84
C LYS A 228 27.88 4.30 3.33
N ASN A 229 26.75 4.95 3.41
CA ASN A 229 26.59 6.33 3.80
C ASN A 229 26.56 6.55 5.33
N GLY A 230 26.60 5.47 6.14
CA GLY A 230 26.50 5.55 7.60
C GLY A 230 25.12 6.00 8.10
N GLN A 231 24.08 5.82 7.32
CA GLN A 231 22.73 6.31 7.62
C GLN A 231 21.85 5.28 8.36
N LEU A 232 22.25 3.98 8.40
CA LEU A 232 21.43 2.91 8.99
C LEU A 232 21.14 3.10 10.48
N ASP A 233 22.06 3.68 11.24
CA ASP A 233 21.92 3.84 12.69
C ASP A 233 20.79 4.83 13.05
N ASN A 234 20.43 5.72 12.11
CA ASN A 234 19.37 6.71 12.27
C ASN A 234 18.32 6.66 11.17
N THR A 235 18.04 5.48 10.63
CA THR A 235 17.00 5.28 9.62
C THR A 235 16.07 4.15 10.01
N LEU A 236 14.79 4.46 10.16
CA LEU A 236 13.73 3.47 10.23
C LEU A 236 13.39 2.99 8.81
N ILE A 237 13.51 1.71 8.56
CA ILE A 237 13.10 1.07 7.31
C ILE A 237 11.81 0.30 7.56
N VAL A 238 10.78 0.59 6.77
CA VAL A 238 9.53 -0.18 6.73
C VAL A 238 9.42 -0.79 5.33
N PHE A 239 9.34 -2.10 5.27
CA PHE A 239 9.04 -2.84 4.05
C PHE A 239 7.64 -3.42 4.15
N THR A 240 6.81 -3.21 3.13
CA THR A 240 5.44 -3.72 3.11
C THR A 240 4.91 -3.86 1.68
N SER A 241 3.69 -4.36 1.53
CA SER A 241 2.93 -4.36 0.28
C SER A 241 1.64 -3.55 0.43
N ASP A 242 1.12 -3.03 -0.68
CA ASP A 242 -0.09 -2.22 -0.69
C ASP A 242 -1.40 -3.04 -0.74
N ASN A 243 -1.32 -4.33 -1.05
CA ASN A 243 -2.44 -5.29 -1.00
C ASN A 243 -1.93 -6.72 -1.17
N GLY A 244 -2.82 -7.68 -1.01
CA GLY A 244 -2.55 -9.08 -1.35
C GLY A 244 -2.36 -9.31 -2.86
N PRO A 245 -2.05 -10.56 -3.28
CA PRO A 245 -1.75 -10.86 -4.68
C PRO A 245 -2.96 -10.63 -5.57
N GLU A 246 -2.70 -10.13 -6.79
CA GLU A 246 -3.67 -10.09 -7.87
C GLU A 246 -3.79 -11.48 -8.49
N ALA A 247 -4.93 -12.11 -8.35
CA ALA A 247 -5.12 -13.48 -8.80
C ALA A 247 -5.91 -13.60 -10.12
N GLU A 248 -6.41 -12.48 -10.65
CA GLU A 248 -7.19 -12.47 -11.89
C GLU A 248 -6.29 -12.44 -13.15
N VAL A 249 -5.03 -12.00 -13.00
CA VAL A 249 -4.10 -11.82 -14.14
C VAL A 249 -2.82 -12.64 -13.94
N PRO A 250 -2.72 -13.83 -14.52
CA PRO A 250 -1.50 -14.65 -14.46
C PRO A 250 -0.39 -14.11 -15.39
N PRO A 251 0.91 -14.33 -15.04
CA PRO A 251 1.40 -14.98 -13.83
C PRO A 251 1.32 -14.06 -12.63
N HIS A 252 0.97 -14.61 -11.47
CA HIS A 252 0.78 -13.84 -10.25
C HIS A 252 1.33 -14.56 -9.02
N GLY A 253 1.47 -13.81 -7.91
CA GLY A 253 1.77 -14.36 -6.60
C GLY A 253 0.60 -15.14 -5.99
N ARG A 254 0.89 -15.83 -4.91
CA ARG A 254 -0.09 -16.56 -4.11
C ARG A 254 0.11 -16.25 -2.64
N THR A 255 -0.95 -16.41 -1.89
CA THR A 255 -0.97 -16.30 -0.43
C THR A 255 -1.54 -17.58 0.16
N PRO A 256 -1.13 -17.99 1.37
CA PRO A 256 -1.76 -19.11 2.06
C PRO A 256 -3.16 -18.79 2.58
N PHE A 257 -3.57 -17.52 2.53
CA PHE A 257 -4.84 -17.05 3.04
C PHE A 257 -5.92 -17.07 1.96
N ARG A 258 -7.18 -17.04 2.40
CA ARG A 258 -8.34 -16.91 1.52
C ARG A 258 -8.39 -15.53 0.86
N GLY A 259 -8.89 -15.49 -0.37
CA GLY A 259 -9.09 -14.25 -1.12
C GLY A 259 -7.81 -13.73 -1.77
N ALA A 260 -7.92 -12.53 -2.31
CA ALA A 260 -6.87 -11.85 -3.05
C ALA A 260 -7.13 -10.34 -3.07
N LYS A 261 -6.29 -9.56 -3.74
CA LYS A 261 -6.46 -8.13 -4.01
C LYS A 261 -7.92 -7.80 -4.34
N GLY A 262 -8.44 -6.73 -3.75
CA GLY A 262 -9.84 -6.31 -3.91
C GLY A 262 -10.82 -6.97 -2.93
N SER A 263 -10.35 -7.87 -2.04
CA SER A 263 -11.18 -8.51 -1.03
C SER A 263 -10.76 -8.15 0.39
N THR A 264 -11.69 -8.28 1.34
CA THR A 264 -11.43 -8.13 2.78
C THR A 264 -11.17 -9.46 3.50
N TRP A 265 -11.03 -10.55 2.75
CA TRP A 265 -10.43 -11.78 3.26
C TRP A 265 -8.94 -11.55 3.58
N GLU A 266 -8.39 -12.37 4.48
CA GLU A 266 -6.98 -12.24 4.89
C GLU A 266 -6.02 -12.16 3.69
N GLY A 267 -6.28 -12.92 2.62
CA GLY A 267 -5.46 -12.92 1.40
C GLY A 267 -5.47 -11.61 0.62
N GLY A 268 -6.46 -10.75 0.81
CA GLY A 268 -6.54 -9.46 0.14
C GLY A 268 -5.87 -8.32 0.91
N VAL A 269 -5.82 -8.42 2.23
CA VAL A 269 -5.46 -7.31 3.12
C VAL A 269 -4.31 -7.59 4.08
N ARG A 270 -4.00 -8.87 4.37
CA ARG A 270 -2.86 -9.24 5.21
C ARG A 270 -1.60 -9.28 4.38
N VAL A 271 -0.67 -8.37 4.65
CA VAL A 271 0.50 -8.12 3.81
C VAL A 271 1.81 -8.41 4.53
N PRO A 272 2.84 -8.89 3.81
CA PRO A 272 4.15 -9.08 4.39
C PRO A 272 4.70 -7.72 4.82
N THR A 273 5.13 -7.63 6.08
CA THR A 273 5.65 -6.38 6.62
C THR A 273 6.75 -6.66 7.62
N PHE A 274 7.83 -5.90 7.55
CA PHE A 274 8.80 -5.81 8.62
C PHE A 274 9.23 -4.37 8.88
N VAL A 275 9.70 -4.14 10.09
CA VAL A 275 10.24 -2.86 10.53
C VAL A 275 11.67 -3.10 11.02
N TYR A 276 12.62 -2.34 10.48
CA TYR A 276 14.03 -2.45 10.82
C TYR A 276 14.61 -1.08 11.20
N TRP A 277 15.34 -1.05 12.30
CA TRP A 277 16.15 0.11 12.69
C TRP A 277 17.36 -0.41 13.44
N LYS A 278 18.53 -0.25 12.83
CA LYS A 278 19.77 -0.80 13.36
C LYS A 278 20.04 -0.29 14.79
N GLY A 279 20.22 -1.22 15.73
CA GLY A 279 20.47 -0.92 17.13
C GLY A 279 19.26 -0.47 17.96
N MET A 280 18.16 -0.10 17.34
CA MET A 280 16.94 0.38 18.01
C MET A 280 15.85 -0.70 18.10
N ILE A 281 15.69 -1.49 17.07
CA ILE A 281 14.68 -2.58 17.01
C ILE A 281 15.39 -3.92 17.13
N GLN A 282 15.04 -4.69 18.17
CA GLN A 282 15.58 -6.03 18.36
C GLN A 282 14.88 -7.05 17.46
N PRO A 283 15.63 -8.05 16.92
CA PRO A 283 15.07 -9.10 16.09
C PRO A 283 13.96 -9.85 16.80
N ARG A 284 12.77 -9.89 16.22
CA ARG A 284 11.63 -10.68 16.71
C ARG A 284 10.53 -10.83 15.66
N LYS A 285 9.66 -11.80 15.90
CA LYS A 285 8.36 -11.92 15.19
C LYS A 285 7.23 -11.56 16.16
N SER A 286 6.20 -10.92 15.65
CA SER A 286 4.99 -10.63 16.43
C SER A 286 3.75 -10.74 15.56
N ASP A 287 2.68 -11.24 16.17
CA ASP A 287 1.33 -11.29 15.63
C ASP A 287 0.46 -10.10 16.10
N GLY A 288 1.07 -9.13 16.79
CA GLY A 288 0.40 -7.89 17.15
C GLY A 288 -0.19 -7.21 15.91
N ILE A 289 -1.46 -6.82 16.00
CA ILE A 289 -2.18 -6.20 14.89
C ILE A 289 -1.58 -4.83 14.58
N VAL A 290 -1.20 -4.60 13.34
CA VAL A 290 -0.74 -3.30 12.83
C VAL A 290 -1.46 -3.02 11.53
N ASP A 291 -2.08 -1.84 11.40
CA ASP A 291 -2.56 -1.34 10.12
C ASP A 291 -1.54 -0.35 9.53
N LEU A 292 -1.47 -0.28 8.21
CA LEU A 292 -0.56 0.66 7.55
C LEU A 292 -0.91 2.13 7.82
N ALA A 293 -2.13 2.43 8.29
CA ALA A 293 -2.49 3.74 8.84
C ALA A 293 -1.64 4.14 10.06
N ASP A 294 -1.15 3.15 10.81
CA ASP A 294 -0.36 3.35 12.02
C ASP A 294 1.00 3.99 11.72
N LEU A 295 1.48 3.86 10.47
CA LEU A 295 2.73 4.47 10.05
C LEU A 295 2.70 6.00 10.12
N PHE A 296 1.53 6.61 9.91
CA PHE A 296 1.36 8.07 9.98
C PHE A 296 1.66 8.63 11.38
N PRO A 297 0.91 8.26 12.45
CA PRO A 297 1.20 8.76 13.79
C PRO A 297 2.56 8.27 14.32
N THR A 298 2.97 7.05 13.99
CA THR A 298 4.26 6.49 14.43
C THR A 298 5.44 7.26 13.84
N ALA A 299 5.42 7.60 12.54
CA ALA A 299 6.47 8.39 11.93
C ALA A 299 6.54 9.80 12.53
N LEU A 300 5.40 10.42 12.84
CA LEU A 300 5.35 11.74 13.46
C LEU A 300 5.86 11.71 14.91
N ASP A 301 5.53 10.66 15.68
CA ASP A 301 6.05 10.49 17.04
C ASP A 301 7.58 10.35 17.03
N LEU A 302 8.11 9.49 16.17
CA LEU A 302 9.55 9.30 15.99
C LEU A 302 10.27 10.57 15.47
N ALA A 303 9.55 11.42 14.74
CA ALA A 303 10.06 12.74 14.31
C ALA A 303 9.98 13.82 15.41
N GLY A 304 9.58 13.46 16.63
CA GLY A 304 9.52 14.37 17.79
C GLY A 304 8.14 14.96 18.09
N HIS A 305 7.07 14.39 17.51
CA HIS A 305 5.67 14.77 17.77
C HIS A 305 4.90 13.62 18.42
N PRO A 306 5.08 13.37 19.73
CA PRO A 306 4.41 12.27 20.42
C PRO A 306 2.90 12.28 20.20
N GLY A 307 2.29 11.08 20.14
CA GLY A 307 0.94 10.81 19.67
C GLY A 307 -0.17 11.73 20.15
N ALA A 308 -0.09 12.24 21.37
CA ALA A 308 -1.03 13.25 21.88
C ALA A 308 -0.99 14.59 21.13
N LYS A 309 0.09 14.87 20.37
CA LYS A 309 0.26 16.08 19.57
C LYS A 309 -0.14 15.92 18.11
N VAL A 310 -0.23 14.70 17.60
CA VAL A 310 -0.62 14.44 16.20
C VAL A 310 -1.99 15.04 15.89
N ALA A 311 -2.94 14.93 16.82
CA ALA A 311 -4.25 15.54 16.69
C ALA A 311 -4.23 17.07 16.52
N ASN A 312 -3.15 17.74 16.92
CA ASN A 312 -2.98 19.19 16.74
C ASN A 312 -2.34 19.55 15.39
N LEU A 313 -1.81 18.56 14.66
CA LEU A 313 -1.18 18.75 13.35
C LEU A 313 -2.18 18.62 12.20
N VAL A 314 -3.38 18.10 12.48
CA VAL A 314 -4.43 17.89 11.49
C VAL A 314 -5.65 18.75 11.81
N PRO A 315 -6.51 19.07 10.83
CA PRO A 315 -7.76 19.78 11.08
C PRO A 315 -8.63 19.02 12.10
N LYS A 316 -9.36 19.75 12.96
CA LYS A 316 -10.27 19.14 13.95
C LYS A 316 -11.38 18.28 13.36
N THR A 317 -11.66 18.45 12.09
CA THR A 317 -12.63 17.66 11.31
C THR A 317 -12.02 16.36 10.75
N THR A 318 -10.73 16.17 10.92
CA THR A 318 -10.00 14.97 10.46
C THR A 318 -9.93 13.97 11.61
N PHE A 319 -10.34 12.74 11.34
CA PHE A 319 -10.12 11.60 12.22
C PHE A 319 -8.93 10.81 11.71
N ILE A 320 -7.96 10.54 12.57
CA ILE A 320 -6.83 9.66 12.28
C ILE A 320 -7.17 8.26 12.79
N ASP A 321 -7.28 7.31 11.86
CA ASP A 321 -7.56 5.89 12.17
C ASP A 321 -6.29 5.16 12.65
N GLY A 322 -5.13 5.68 12.28
CA GLY A 322 -3.83 5.16 12.70
C GLY A 322 -3.59 5.28 14.20
N VAL A 323 -2.95 4.28 14.75
CA VAL A 323 -2.53 4.19 16.15
C VAL A 323 -1.00 4.28 16.21
N ASP A 324 -0.47 5.10 17.10
CA ASP A 324 0.97 5.18 17.29
C ASP A 324 1.52 3.85 17.83
N GLN A 325 2.47 3.27 17.09
CA GLN A 325 3.12 2.00 17.39
C GLN A 325 4.57 2.15 17.87
N THR A 326 5.00 3.37 18.19
CA THR A 326 6.40 3.64 18.59
C THR A 326 6.86 2.72 19.72
N SER A 327 6.09 2.61 20.80
CA SER A 327 6.43 1.76 21.95
C SER A 327 6.47 0.27 21.56
N PHE A 328 5.59 -0.17 20.67
CA PHE A 328 5.57 -1.53 20.18
C PHE A 328 6.76 -1.80 19.25
N PHE A 329 7.05 -0.94 18.29
CA PHE A 329 8.15 -1.13 17.36
C PHE A 329 9.50 -1.13 18.07
N LEU A 330 9.72 -0.21 19.00
CA LEU A 330 10.95 -0.12 19.79
C LEU A 330 11.05 -1.19 20.90
N GLY A 331 9.99 -1.95 21.14
CA GLY A 331 9.97 -3.05 22.11
C GLY A 331 9.84 -2.60 23.58
N THR A 332 9.50 -1.34 23.84
CA THR A 332 9.17 -0.86 25.20
C THR A 332 7.79 -1.36 25.65
N ASN A 333 6.93 -1.71 24.70
CA ASN A 333 5.72 -2.46 24.93
C ASN A 333 5.76 -3.73 24.05
N GLY A 334 5.61 -4.90 24.66
CA GLY A 334 5.62 -6.19 23.95
C GLY A 334 4.35 -6.46 23.13
N GLN A 335 3.31 -5.67 23.30
CA GLN A 335 2.03 -5.79 22.62
C GLN A 335 1.78 -4.59 21.69
N SER A 336 1.09 -4.84 20.56
CA SER A 336 0.59 -3.78 19.72
C SER A 336 -0.35 -2.83 20.48
N ASN A 337 -0.24 -1.56 20.17
CA ASN A 337 -1.15 -0.55 20.72
C ASN A 337 -2.53 -0.58 20.03
N ARG A 338 -2.65 -1.19 18.84
CA ARG A 338 -3.92 -1.39 18.13
C ARG A 338 -4.66 -2.59 18.74
N LYS A 339 -5.93 -2.39 19.09
CA LYS A 339 -6.78 -3.43 19.69
C LYS A 339 -7.81 -3.99 18.72
N ALA A 340 -8.16 -3.24 17.69
CA ALA A 340 -9.10 -3.67 16.67
C ALA A 340 -8.63 -3.24 15.28
N GLU A 341 -8.93 -4.07 14.29
CA GLU A 341 -8.74 -3.80 12.87
C GLU A 341 -10.10 -3.72 12.19
N HIS A 342 -10.30 -2.68 11.38
CA HIS A 342 -11.54 -2.42 10.67
C HIS A 342 -11.32 -2.54 9.16
N TYR A 343 -12.09 -3.39 8.52
CA TYR A 343 -11.96 -3.69 7.11
C TYR A 343 -13.07 -3.01 6.30
N PHE A 344 -12.68 -2.30 5.26
CA PHE A 344 -13.62 -1.57 4.42
C PHE A 344 -13.63 -2.13 2.99
N LEU A 345 -14.82 -2.28 2.45
CA LEU A 345 -15.05 -2.70 1.08
C LEU A 345 -15.96 -1.68 0.39
N ASN A 346 -15.43 -0.99 -0.62
CA ASN A 346 -16.18 0.03 -1.37
C ASN A 346 -16.88 1.06 -0.45
N GLY A 347 -16.17 1.55 0.57
CA GLY A 347 -16.69 2.54 1.51
C GLY A 347 -17.70 2.02 2.53
N LYS A 348 -17.82 0.71 2.70
CA LYS A 348 -18.65 0.09 3.73
C LYS A 348 -17.79 -0.71 4.69
N LEU A 349 -18.09 -0.63 5.98
CA LEU A 349 -17.47 -1.50 6.98
C LEU A 349 -17.85 -2.95 6.67
N SER A 350 -16.86 -3.76 6.37
CA SER A 350 -17.01 -5.14 5.91
C SER A 350 -16.78 -6.14 7.02
N ALA A 351 -15.78 -5.90 7.84
CA ALA A 351 -15.41 -6.77 8.95
C ALA A 351 -14.71 -6.01 10.06
N VAL A 352 -14.61 -6.63 11.21
CA VAL A 352 -13.76 -6.20 12.33
C VAL A 352 -12.97 -7.40 12.87
N ARG A 353 -11.73 -7.17 13.26
CA ARG A 353 -10.88 -8.15 13.96
C ARG A 353 -10.51 -7.62 15.35
N MET A 354 -10.60 -8.46 16.35
CA MET A 354 -10.01 -8.26 17.68
C MET A 354 -9.31 -9.56 18.09
N ASP A 355 -8.09 -9.45 18.54
CA ASP A 355 -7.22 -10.59 18.86
C ASP A 355 -7.19 -11.60 17.70
N GLU A 356 -7.55 -12.85 17.91
CA GLU A 356 -7.64 -13.90 16.89
C GLU A 356 -8.99 -13.97 16.17
N PHE A 357 -10.00 -13.22 16.58
CA PHE A 357 -11.35 -13.34 16.04
C PHE A 357 -11.65 -12.24 15.01
N LYS A 358 -12.14 -12.64 13.84
CA LYS A 358 -12.60 -11.75 12.78
C LYS A 358 -14.07 -12.01 12.46
N TYR A 359 -14.86 -10.94 12.49
CA TYR A 359 -16.30 -10.95 12.23
C TYR A 359 -16.60 -10.21 10.93
N HIS A 360 -17.21 -10.89 9.98
CA HIS A 360 -17.66 -10.31 8.73
C HIS A 360 -19.15 -10.00 8.74
N VAL A 361 -19.51 -8.80 8.25
CA VAL A 361 -20.89 -8.40 7.91
C VAL A 361 -21.10 -8.34 6.40
N LEU A 362 -20.00 -8.12 5.65
CA LEU A 362 -19.98 -8.25 4.21
C LEU A 362 -18.90 -9.27 3.82
N ILE A 363 -19.22 -10.15 2.90
CA ILE A 363 -18.29 -11.12 2.34
C ILE A 363 -18.31 -11.04 0.82
N GLN A 364 -17.17 -11.37 0.22
CA GLN A 364 -17.11 -11.58 -1.21
C GLN A 364 -17.22 -13.08 -1.51
N GLN A 365 -18.16 -13.41 -2.38
CA GLN A 365 -18.30 -14.79 -2.86
C GLN A 365 -17.11 -15.18 -3.72
N PRO A 366 -16.79 -16.49 -3.80
CA PRO A 366 -15.87 -17.01 -4.79
C PRO A 366 -16.27 -16.50 -6.16
N TYR A 367 -15.30 -16.02 -6.94
CA TYR A 367 -15.56 -15.61 -8.30
C TYR A 367 -16.17 -16.76 -9.09
N ALA A 368 -17.41 -16.54 -9.49
CA ALA A 368 -18.17 -17.26 -10.50
C ALA A 368 -17.77 -18.71 -10.70
N TYR A 369 -17.89 -19.56 -9.70
CA TYR A 369 -17.74 -21.00 -9.89
C TYR A 369 -16.53 -21.39 -10.76
N THR A 370 -15.55 -20.51 -10.86
CA THR A 370 -14.38 -20.76 -11.69
C THR A 370 -13.61 -21.95 -11.11
N GLN A 371 -13.17 -22.76 -12.00
CA GLN A 371 -12.43 -24.00 -11.75
C GLN A 371 -11.15 -23.81 -10.94
N SER A 372 -10.72 -22.58 -10.71
CA SER A 372 -9.49 -22.24 -10.01
C SER A 372 -9.63 -22.10 -8.49
N GLY A 373 -10.83 -22.17 -7.93
CA GLY A 373 -11.06 -21.94 -6.49
C GLY A 373 -10.77 -20.52 -6.04
N TYR A 374 -10.70 -19.57 -6.96
CA TYR A 374 -10.44 -18.18 -6.70
C TYR A 374 -11.54 -17.53 -5.85
N GLN A 375 -11.19 -16.76 -4.85
CA GLN A 375 -12.09 -16.28 -3.81
C GLN A 375 -12.09 -14.75 -3.71
N GLY A 376 -13.06 -14.10 -4.32
CA GLY A 376 -13.22 -12.66 -4.21
C GLY A 376 -12.34 -11.87 -5.19
N GLY A 377 -11.89 -10.70 -4.82
CA GLY A 377 -11.23 -9.75 -5.70
C GLY A 377 -12.21 -8.72 -6.25
N PHE A 378 -11.80 -7.96 -7.27
CA PHE A 378 -12.65 -6.90 -7.83
C PHE A 378 -13.93 -7.41 -8.48
N THR A 379 -13.92 -8.63 -8.98
CA THR A 379 -15.02 -9.24 -9.72
C THR A 379 -15.91 -10.12 -8.85
N GLY A 380 -15.53 -10.37 -7.59
CA GLY A 380 -16.33 -11.17 -6.65
C GLY A 380 -17.61 -10.47 -6.22
N THR A 381 -18.72 -11.20 -6.23
CA THR A 381 -20.01 -10.71 -5.73
C THR A 381 -19.93 -10.42 -4.24
N VAL A 382 -20.38 -9.24 -3.83
CA VAL A 382 -20.45 -8.84 -2.42
C VAL A 382 -21.82 -9.19 -1.86
N MET A 383 -21.83 -9.89 -0.72
CA MET A 383 -23.05 -10.30 -0.02
C MET A 383 -23.01 -9.88 1.45
N GLN A 384 -24.17 -9.49 1.98
CA GLN A 384 -24.33 -9.30 3.40
C GLN A 384 -24.53 -10.66 4.08
N THR A 385 -23.86 -10.89 5.20
CA THR A 385 -24.06 -12.10 5.99
C THR A 385 -25.39 -12.04 6.73
N ALA A 386 -26.10 -13.17 6.77
CA ALA A 386 -27.40 -13.27 7.45
C ALA A 386 -27.28 -13.35 8.99
N GLY A 387 -26.09 -13.56 9.50
CA GLY A 387 -25.81 -13.73 10.94
C GLY A 387 -24.34 -13.69 11.23
N SER A 388 -23.93 -14.23 12.37
CA SER A 388 -22.55 -14.21 12.83
C SER A 388 -21.60 -15.01 11.93
N SER A 389 -20.83 -14.34 11.10
CA SER A 389 -19.75 -14.92 10.29
C SER A 389 -18.41 -14.62 10.99
N VAL A 390 -18.09 -15.42 12.01
CA VAL A 390 -16.90 -15.27 12.87
C VAL A 390 -15.90 -16.37 12.56
N PHE A 391 -14.63 -15.99 12.42
CA PHE A 391 -13.52 -16.91 12.18
C PHE A 391 -12.45 -16.73 13.27
N ASN A 392 -11.81 -17.82 13.68
CA ASN A 392 -10.62 -17.77 14.51
C ASN A 392 -9.37 -17.89 13.62
N LEU A 393 -8.68 -16.79 13.41
CA LEU A 393 -7.56 -16.71 12.46
C LEU A 393 -6.31 -17.50 12.90
N TYR A 394 -6.22 -17.92 14.17
CA TYR A 394 -5.10 -18.75 14.64
C TYR A 394 -5.29 -20.22 14.29
N THR A 395 -6.53 -20.69 14.34
CA THR A 395 -6.86 -22.09 14.02
C THR A 395 -7.36 -22.28 12.60
N ASP A 396 -7.91 -21.21 12.00
CA ASP A 396 -8.44 -21.18 10.64
C ASP A 396 -8.01 -19.88 9.92
N PRO A 397 -6.73 -19.74 9.57
CA PRO A 397 -6.22 -18.56 8.87
C PRO A 397 -6.78 -18.40 7.44
N GLN A 398 -7.46 -19.43 6.92
CA GLN A 398 -8.12 -19.42 5.62
C GLN A 398 -9.60 -19.04 5.70
N GLU A 399 -10.13 -18.69 6.88
CA GLU A 399 -11.51 -18.24 7.05
C GLU A 399 -12.52 -19.21 6.39
N SER A 400 -12.32 -20.51 6.60
CA SER A 400 -13.05 -21.58 5.92
C SER A 400 -14.24 -22.08 6.73
N ASP A 401 -14.14 -22.06 8.07
CA ASP A 401 -15.14 -22.61 8.99
C ASP A 401 -15.62 -21.55 10.00
N SER A 402 -16.79 -20.98 9.76
CA SER A 402 -17.37 -20.00 10.68
C SER A 402 -17.77 -20.66 12.00
N ILE A 403 -17.24 -20.12 13.08
CA ILE A 403 -17.51 -20.56 14.45
C ILE A 403 -18.61 -19.75 15.13
N GLY A 404 -19.23 -18.78 14.44
CA GLY A 404 -20.17 -17.82 15.03
C GLY A 404 -21.34 -18.46 15.77
N VAL A 405 -21.87 -19.58 15.29
CA VAL A 405 -22.96 -20.30 15.96
C VAL A 405 -22.49 -21.02 17.23
N ARG A 406 -21.27 -21.59 17.22
CA ARG A 406 -20.69 -22.30 18.39
C ARG A 406 -20.12 -21.34 19.44
N HIS A 407 -19.77 -20.14 19.04
CA HIS A 407 -19.10 -19.14 19.88
C HIS A 407 -19.84 -17.79 19.87
N ILE A 408 -21.17 -17.82 20.05
CA ILE A 408 -22.01 -16.62 20.07
C ILE A 408 -21.46 -15.51 21.00
N PRO A 409 -20.96 -15.82 22.23
CA PRO A 409 -20.44 -14.79 23.12
C PRO A 409 -19.26 -14.00 22.52
N MET A 410 -18.46 -14.61 21.64
CA MET A 410 -17.34 -13.93 21.00
C MET A 410 -17.76 -12.92 19.94
N GLY A 411 -18.97 -13.04 19.40
CA GLY A 411 -19.54 -12.04 18.50
C GLY A 411 -19.90 -10.72 19.21
N VAL A 412 -20.13 -10.75 20.51
CA VAL A 412 -20.59 -9.55 21.26
C VAL A 412 -19.52 -8.45 21.29
N PRO A 413 -18.27 -8.68 21.72
CA PRO A 413 -17.25 -7.63 21.72
C PRO A 413 -16.95 -7.12 20.30
N LEU A 414 -16.96 -7.98 19.30
CA LEU A 414 -16.74 -7.60 17.90
C LEU A 414 -17.84 -6.70 17.36
N GLN A 415 -19.12 -7.02 17.67
CA GLN A 415 -20.25 -6.16 17.31
C GLN A 415 -20.22 -4.83 18.07
N THR A 416 -19.82 -4.85 19.34
CA THR A 416 -19.67 -3.63 20.15
C THR A 416 -18.62 -2.71 19.51
N GLU A 417 -17.49 -3.25 19.09
CA GLU A 417 -16.44 -2.49 18.41
C GLU A 417 -16.93 -1.91 17.09
N MET A 418 -17.67 -2.69 16.27
CA MET A 418 -18.28 -2.18 15.05
C MET A 418 -19.23 -1.01 15.33
N HIS A 419 -20.07 -1.11 16.35
CA HIS A 419 -20.97 -0.03 16.73
C HIS A 419 -20.20 1.21 17.21
N ALA A 420 -19.14 1.02 18.00
CA ALA A 420 -18.28 2.12 18.43
C ALA A 420 -17.65 2.85 17.22
N TYR A 421 -17.18 2.10 16.22
CA TYR A 421 -16.66 2.71 15.00
C TYR A 421 -17.75 3.43 14.19
N MET A 422 -18.96 2.90 14.13
CA MET A 422 -20.09 3.59 13.47
C MET A 422 -20.43 4.93 14.16
N GLU A 423 -20.24 5.06 15.47
CA GLU A 423 -20.38 6.35 16.16
C GLU A 423 -19.26 7.34 15.76
N ILE A 424 -18.03 6.83 15.51
CA ILE A 424 -16.96 7.65 14.95
C ILE A 424 -17.38 8.20 13.57
N LEU A 425 -17.95 7.36 12.70
CA LEU A 425 -18.41 7.79 11.37
C LEU A 425 -19.56 8.82 11.41
N LYS A 426 -20.38 8.83 12.47
CA LYS A 426 -21.39 9.90 12.65
C LYS A 426 -20.73 11.23 12.99
N LYS A 427 -19.68 11.21 13.78
CA LYS A 427 -18.95 12.41 14.19
C LYS A 427 -17.99 12.91 13.11
N TYR A 428 -17.36 11.99 12.41
CA TYR A 428 -16.43 12.23 11.30
C TYR A 428 -16.96 11.49 10.07
N PRO A 429 -17.86 12.11 9.31
CA PRO A 429 -18.55 11.44 8.21
C PRO A 429 -17.58 11.06 7.08
N PRO A 430 -17.93 10.03 6.31
CA PRO A 430 -17.17 9.65 5.13
C PRO A 430 -16.93 10.84 4.22
N ARG A 431 -15.70 10.97 3.71
CA ARG A 431 -15.39 11.96 2.69
C ARG A 431 -16.13 11.62 1.40
N ALA A 432 -16.84 12.58 0.86
CA ALA A 432 -17.48 12.43 -0.44
C ALA A 432 -16.40 12.20 -1.52
N GLN A 433 -16.65 11.23 -2.40
CA GLN A 433 -15.81 11.07 -3.59
C GLN A 433 -15.93 12.32 -4.46
N ILE A 434 -14.80 12.82 -4.92
CA ILE A 434 -14.77 13.90 -5.90
C ILE A 434 -15.19 13.29 -7.24
N LYS A 435 -16.31 13.73 -7.78
CA LYS A 435 -16.80 13.31 -9.09
C LYS A 435 -16.20 14.19 -10.16
N SER A 436 -15.92 13.61 -11.34
CA SER A 436 -15.77 14.41 -12.55
C SER A 436 -17.12 15.02 -12.92
N ASP A 437 -17.14 16.29 -13.15
CA ASP A 437 -18.30 16.98 -13.73
C ASP A 437 -18.59 16.44 -15.15
#